data_471972a0400f46699e52b1896c714a99
#
_entry.id   471972a0400f46699e52b1896c714a99
#
_cell.length_a   1.000
_cell.length_b   1.000
_cell.length_c   1.000
_cell.angle_alpha   90.00
_cell.angle_beta   90.00
_cell.angle_gamma   90.00
#
_symmetry.space_group_name_H-M   'P 1'
#
loop_
_entity.id
_entity.type
_entity.pdbx_description
1 polymer ?
#
loop_
_entity_poly.entity_id
_entity_poly.type
_entity_poly.pdbx_seq_one_letter_code
_entity_poly.pdbx_strand_id
1 'polypeptide(L)'
;YNFRSTLWAVYDFLERFAGIRFYFPGEIGTIIPKHRELVLPEINIFDRPDFSRRRIFAGKPAKWFPGVKVKNGQWYHNLQMRYESFHVPVCHSLERLEYPKRFAKTRPDFFAISPTGHRYLDKSSRLYGNLCMTNPDFRNELYKDAEAWLTGKSAASRGLTRWDRSIVRPGFFNIMPKDHFADCCCAN
;
A
#
# COMPACT_ATOMS: atom_id res chain seq x y z
N TYR A 1 -2.30 -7.26 -19.72
CA TYR A 1 -1.96 -8.65 -19.31
C TYR A 1 -0.98 -8.59 -18.15
N ASN A 2 -1.26 -9.36 -17.07
CA ASN A 2 -0.35 -9.48 -15.94
C ASN A 2 0.61 -10.64 -16.24
N PHE A 3 1.93 -10.42 -16.09
CA PHE A 3 2.95 -11.46 -16.33
C PHE A 3 2.80 -12.69 -15.41
N ARG A 4 1.98 -12.61 -14.35
CA ARG A 4 1.67 -13.71 -13.44
C ARG A 4 0.43 -14.51 -13.82
N SER A 5 -0.28 -14.13 -14.89
CA SER A 5 -1.54 -14.77 -15.27
C SER A 5 -1.40 -16.27 -15.49
N THR A 6 -0.33 -16.71 -16.15
CA THR A 6 -0.05 -18.14 -16.34
C THR A 6 0.14 -18.87 -15.01
N LEU A 7 0.89 -18.29 -14.07
CA LEU A 7 1.10 -18.88 -12.75
C LEU A 7 -0.22 -18.98 -11.97
N TRP A 8 -1.07 -17.96 -12.05
CA TRP A 8 -2.38 -17.98 -11.40
C TRP A 8 -3.31 -19.02 -12.02
N ALA A 9 -3.26 -19.22 -13.33
CA ALA A 9 -4.01 -20.29 -13.99
C ALA A 9 -3.56 -21.68 -13.49
N VAL A 10 -2.26 -21.87 -13.27
CA VAL A 10 -1.74 -23.13 -12.67
C VAL A 10 -2.31 -23.33 -11.26
N TYR A 11 -2.25 -22.34 -10.39
CA TYR A 11 -2.81 -22.47 -9.04
C TYR A 11 -4.33 -22.68 -9.05
N ASP A 12 -5.04 -21.99 -9.93
CA ASP A 12 -6.47 -22.20 -10.10
C ASP A 12 -6.79 -23.63 -10.57
N PHE A 13 -6.04 -24.13 -11.53
CA PHE A 13 -6.15 -25.50 -11.99
C PHE A 13 -5.92 -26.53 -10.83
N LEU A 14 -4.87 -26.33 -10.05
CA LEU A 14 -4.56 -27.19 -8.92
C LEU A 14 -5.68 -27.20 -7.86
N GLU A 15 -6.29 -26.06 -7.60
CA GLU A 15 -7.41 -25.98 -6.65
C GLU A 15 -8.68 -26.61 -7.19
N ARG A 16 -9.02 -26.35 -8.46
CA ARG A 16 -10.30 -26.82 -9.07
C ARG A 16 -10.28 -28.32 -9.37
N PHE A 17 -9.19 -28.81 -9.91
CA PHE A 17 -9.13 -30.16 -10.47
C PHE A 17 -8.30 -31.15 -9.66
N ALA A 18 -7.23 -30.70 -9.00
CA ALA A 18 -6.44 -31.58 -8.14
C ALA A 18 -6.81 -31.51 -6.65
N GLY A 19 -7.79 -30.69 -6.27
CA GLY A 19 -8.26 -30.56 -4.88
C GLY A 19 -7.24 -29.99 -3.91
N ILE A 20 -6.14 -29.42 -4.39
CA ILE A 20 -5.14 -28.76 -3.54
C ILE A 20 -5.76 -27.54 -2.87
N ARG A 21 -5.34 -27.25 -1.62
CA ARG A 21 -5.79 -26.06 -0.90
C ARG A 21 -4.63 -25.36 -0.23
N PHE A 22 -4.66 -24.03 -0.26
CA PHE A 22 -3.63 -23.15 0.31
C PHE A 22 -4.28 -22.24 1.37
N TYR A 23 -4.37 -22.67 2.62
CA TYR A 23 -5.05 -21.92 3.67
C TYR A 23 -4.16 -20.86 4.31
N PHE A 24 -2.86 -21.15 4.49
CA PHE A 24 -1.86 -20.23 5.03
C PHE A 24 -0.44 -20.61 4.58
N PRO A 25 0.56 -19.77 4.78
CA PRO A 25 1.91 -20.01 4.28
C PRO A 25 2.55 -21.28 4.87
N GLY A 26 3.21 -22.07 4.02
CA GLY A 26 3.99 -23.24 4.40
C GLY A 26 3.26 -24.58 4.27
N GLU A 27 3.96 -25.66 4.62
CA GLU A 27 3.48 -27.02 4.43
C GLU A 27 2.21 -27.31 5.23
N ILE A 28 2.14 -26.86 6.47
CA ILE A 28 0.97 -27.05 7.35
C ILE A 28 -0.29 -26.41 6.75
N GLY A 29 -0.13 -25.31 6.01
CA GLY A 29 -1.23 -24.61 5.35
C GLY A 29 -1.59 -25.15 3.97
N THR A 30 -0.85 -26.15 3.47
CA THR A 30 -1.05 -26.70 2.14
C THR A 30 -1.59 -28.13 2.25
N ILE A 31 -2.80 -28.34 1.74
CA ILE A 31 -3.39 -29.67 1.66
C ILE A 31 -3.19 -30.20 0.24
N ILE A 32 -2.57 -31.36 0.12
CA ILE A 32 -2.38 -32.06 -1.15
C ILE A 32 -3.06 -33.42 -1.03
N PRO A 33 -4.26 -33.61 -1.63
CA PRO A 33 -4.94 -34.87 -1.62
C PRO A 33 -4.13 -35.95 -2.35
N LYS A 34 -4.17 -37.19 -1.86
CA LYS A 34 -3.58 -38.31 -2.56
C LYS A 34 -4.59 -38.87 -3.54
N HIS A 35 -4.32 -38.74 -4.82
CA HIS A 35 -5.10 -39.34 -5.89
C HIS A 35 -4.32 -40.49 -6.49
N ARG A 36 -5.01 -41.60 -6.83
CA ARG A 36 -4.43 -42.67 -7.67
C ARG A 36 -4.38 -42.24 -9.13
N GLU A 37 -5.41 -41.55 -9.57
CA GLU A 37 -5.56 -41.01 -10.89
C GLU A 37 -6.17 -39.61 -10.80
N LEU A 38 -5.79 -38.74 -11.71
CA LEU A 38 -6.42 -37.43 -11.89
C LEU A 38 -7.19 -37.47 -13.21
N VAL A 39 -8.50 -37.67 -13.13
CA VAL A 39 -9.37 -37.62 -14.30
C VAL A 39 -9.79 -36.16 -14.51
N LEU A 40 -9.43 -35.63 -15.67
CA LEU A 40 -9.77 -34.25 -16.02
C LEU A 40 -10.97 -34.25 -16.97
N PRO A 41 -11.97 -33.37 -16.73
CA PRO A 41 -13.01 -33.13 -17.71
C PRO A 41 -12.44 -32.32 -18.88
N GLU A 42 -13.23 -32.14 -19.93
CA GLU A 42 -12.91 -31.11 -20.93
C GLU A 42 -12.93 -29.73 -20.25
N ILE A 43 -11.83 -28.99 -20.41
CA ILE A 43 -11.62 -27.72 -19.70
C ILE A 43 -11.60 -26.57 -20.72
N ASN A 44 -12.59 -25.71 -20.65
CA ASN A 44 -12.64 -24.44 -21.36
C ASN A 44 -13.12 -23.36 -20.39
N ILE A 45 -12.18 -22.81 -19.60
CA ILE A 45 -12.47 -21.82 -18.57
C ILE A 45 -11.73 -20.54 -18.88
N PHE A 46 -12.48 -19.45 -19.02
CA PHE A 46 -11.96 -18.10 -19.04
C PHE A 46 -12.36 -17.40 -17.74
N ASP A 47 -11.39 -17.03 -16.93
CA ASP A 47 -11.61 -16.36 -15.67
C ASP A 47 -10.75 -15.09 -15.55
N ARG A 48 -11.33 -14.06 -14.99
CA ARG A 48 -10.61 -12.82 -14.66
C ARG A 48 -11.09 -12.29 -13.31
N PRO A 49 -10.20 -11.71 -12.52
CA PRO A 49 -10.62 -11.14 -11.24
C PRO A 49 -11.45 -9.87 -11.45
N ASP A 50 -12.49 -9.67 -10.63
CA ASP A 50 -13.30 -8.46 -10.61
C ASP A 50 -12.50 -7.23 -10.17
N PHE A 51 -11.49 -7.44 -9.31
CA PHE A 51 -10.62 -6.38 -8.84
C PHE A 51 -9.24 -6.48 -9.48
N SER A 52 -8.78 -5.40 -10.09
CA SER A 52 -7.43 -5.28 -10.65
C SER A 52 -6.35 -5.32 -9.57
N ARG A 53 -6.70 -4.86 -8.35
CA ARG A 53 -5.83 -4.86 -7.19
C ARG A 53 -6.35 -5.84 -6.15
N ARG A 54 -5.52 -6.82 -5.81
CA ARG A 54 -5.80 -7.83 -4.78
C ARG A 54 -4.59 -7.95 -3.89
N ARG A 55 -4.70 -7.47 -2.67
CA ARG A 55 -3.62 -7.50 -1.70
C ARG A 55 -4.18 -7.71 -0.30
N ILE A 56 -3.59 -8.63 0.44
CA ILE A 56 -3.74 -8.72 1.88
C ILE A 56 -2.57 -8.01 2.53
N PHE A 57 -2.87 -7.11 3.44
CA PHE A 57 -1.89 -6.56 4.36
C PHE A 57 -1.70 -7.55 5.50
N ALA A 58 -0.94 -8.61 5.26
CA ALA A 58 -0.55 -9.55 6.29
C ALA A 58 0.75 -9.08 6.94
N GLY A 59 0.74 -8.95 8.26
CA GLY A 59 1.97 -8.75 9.04
C GLY A 59 2.96 -9.90 8.79
N LYS A 60 4.19 -9.76 9.27
CA LYS A 60 5.20 -10.82 9.11
C LYS A 60 4.65 -12.12 9.71
N PRO A 61 4.60 -13.22 8.96
CA PRO A 61 4.04 -14.51 9.41
C PRO A 61 4.59 -15.01 10.75
N ALA A 62 5.85 -14.71 11.05
CA ALA A 62 6.50 -15.04 12.30
C ALA A 62 5.81 -14.47 13.57
N LYS A 63 5.00 -13.43 13.45
CA LYS A 63 4.20 -12.90 14.58
C LYS A 63 2.95 -13.73 14.88
N TRP A 64 2.37 -14.36 13.84
CA TRP A 64 1.11 -15.11 13.96
C TRP A 64 1.33 -16.61 14.14
N PHE A 65 2.47 -17.11 13.69
CA PHE A 65 2.84 -18.53 13.78
C PHE A 65 4.25 -18.67 14.36
N PRO A 66 4.42 -18.56 15.68
CA PRO A 66 5.72 -18.78 16.34
C PRO A 66 6.27 -20.16 15.96
N GLY A 67 7.54 -20.21 15.52
CA GLY A 67 8.20 -21.46 15.12
C GLY A 67 8.13 -21.80 13.63
N VAL A 68 7.26 -21.16 12.85
CA VAL A 68 7.22 -21.37 11.39
C VAL A 68 8.25 -20.49 10.70
N LYS A 69 9.42 -21.01 10.42
CA LYS A 69 10.46 -20.36 9.61
C LYS A 69 10.11 -20.49 8.13
N VAL A 70 9.24 -19.62 7.61
CA VAL A 70 8.90 -19.61 6.19
C VAL A 70 9.72 -18.53 5.48
N LYS A 71 10.88 -18.89 4.96
CA LYS A 71 11.66 -18.00 4.10
C LYS A 71 10.85 -17.74 2.84
N ASN A 72 10.42 -16.46 2.63
CA ASN A 72 9.56 -16.05 1.53
C ASN A 72 8.14 -16.67 1.48
N GLY A 73 7.70 -17.39 2.51
CA GLY A 73 6.43 -18.10 2.50
C GLY A 73 5.20 -17.22 2.27
N GLN A 74 5.20 -16.00 2.83
CA GLN A 74 4.12 -15.06 2.58
C GLN A 74 4.03 -14.64 1.11
N TRP A 75 5.17 -14.44 0.45
CA TRP A 75 5.18 -14.09 -0.97
C TRP A 75 4.65 -15.23 -1.84
N TYR A 76 5.09 -16.46 -1.60
CA TYR A 76 4.57 -17.63 -2.31
C TYR A 76 3.08 -17.84 -2.05
N HIS A 77 2.64 -17.69 -0.80
CA HIS A 77 1.23 -17.81 -0.46
C HIS A 77 0.38 -16.73 -1.15
N ASN A 78 0.87 -15.51 -1.24
CA ASN A 78 0.19 -14.46 -2.00
C ASN A 78 0.04 -14.80 -3.48
N LEU A 79 1.03 -15.47 -4.08
CA LEU A 79 0.92 -15.97 -5.46
C LEU A 79 -0.11 -17.10 -5.58
N GLN A 80 -0.09 -18.06 -4.65
CA GLN A 80 -1.05 -19.16 -4.57
C GLN A 80 -2.49 -18.66 -4.45
N MET A 81 -2.69 -17.62 -3.65
CA MET A 81 -3.99 -16.95 -3.46
C MET A 81 -4.32 -15.93 -4.56
N ARG A 82 -3.49 -15.85 -5.59
CA ARG A 82 -3.66 -14.90 -6.72
C ARG A 82 -3.69 -13.43 -6.31
N TYR A 83 -3.04 -13.11 -5.17
CA TYR A 83 -2.82 -11.74 -4.70
C TYR A 83 -1.62 -11.06 -5.40
N GLU A 84 -1.29 -9.85 -5.01
CA GLU A 84 -0.15 -9.07 -5.52
C GLU A 84 -0.18 -8.86 -7.04
N SER A 85 -1.37 -8.71 -7.59
CA SER A 85 -1.56 -8.46 -9.02
C SER A 85 -0.91 -7.15 -9.46
N PHE A 86 -0.99 -6.15 -8.57
CA PHE A 86 -0.58 -4.79 -8.86
C PHE A 86 -0.37 -4.02 -7.56
N HIS A 87 0.78 -3.38 -7.40
CA HIS A 87 1.08 -2.61 -6.21
C HIS A 87 0.69 -1.14 -6.39
N VAL A 88 -0.27 -0.68 -5.59
CA VAL A 88 -0.57 0.73 -5.41
C VAL A 88 -0.01 1.18 -4.06
N PRO A 89 0.69 2.32 -3.99
CA PRO A 89 1.14 2.87 -2.72
C PRO A 89 -0.05 3.14 -1.79
N VAL A 90 0.01 2.64 -0.57
CA VAL A 90 -0.99 2.86 0.47
C VAL A 90 -0.28 2.95 1.82
N CYS A 91 0.24 4.10 2.11
CA CYS A 91 0.95 4.36 3.35
C CYS A 91 0.77 5.84 3.70
N HIS A 92 1.18 6.23 4.89
CA HIS A 92 1.15 7.60 5.40
C HIS A 92 1.95 8.56 4.50
N SER A 93 1.35 8.99 3.39
CA SER A 93 2.06 9.67 2.30
C SER A 93 2.47 11.08 2.68
N LEU A 94 1.60 11.81 3.35
CA LEU A 94 1.84 13.22 3.67
C LEU A 94 3.03 13.41 4.63
N GLU A 95 3.33 12.43 5.49
CA GLU A 95 4.54 12.43 6.31
C GLU A 95 5.82 12.32 5.48
N ARG A 96 5.77 11.59 4.36
CA ARG A 96 6.93 11.33 3.48
C ARG A 96 7.23 12.48 2.52
N LEU A 97 6.36 13.48 2.45
CA LEU A 97 6.55 14.67 1.61
C LEU A 97 7.28 15.81 2.33
N GLU A 98 7.81 15.53 3.51
CA GLU A 98 8.68 16.43 4.29
C GLU A 98 8.07 17.86 4.51
N TYR A 99 6.75 18.00 4.55
CA TYR A 99 6.09 19.30 4.69
C TYR A 99 6.60 20.13 5.88
N PRO A 100 6.79 19.55 7.09
CA PRO A 100 7.34 20.34 8.21
C PRO A 100 8.74 20.89 7.94
N LYS A 101 9.59 20.11 7.27
CA LYS A 101 10.95 20.54 6.89
C LYS A 101 10.92 21.66 5.86
N ARG A 102 10.00 21.55 4.90
CA ARG A 102 9.87 22.50 3.78
C ARG A 102 9.19 23.81 4.19
N PHE A 103 8.16 23.75 5.04
CA PHE A 103 7.22 24.85 5.19
C PHE A 103 6.95 25.32 6.62
N ALA A 104 7.39 24.59 7.68
CA ALA A 104 7.05 24.98 9.05
C ALA A 104 7.45 26.43 9.41
N LYS A 105 8.56 26.94 8.84
CA LYS A 105 9.06 28.30 9.10
C LYS A 105 8.41 29.36 8.21
N THR A 106 8.09 29.03 6.96
CA THR A 106 7.66 30.00 5.93
C THR A 106 6.15 30.00 5.74
N ARG A 107 5.51 28.87 5.95
CA ARG A 107 4.08 28.67 5.78
C ARG A 107 3.49 27.85 6.94
N PRO A 108 3.54 28.37 8.18
CA PRO A 108 2.94 27.68 9.33
C PRO A 108 1.43 27.47 9.17
N ASP A 109 0.77 28.27 8.34
CA ASP A 109 -0.65 28.17 7.99
C ASP A 109 -1.01 26.86 7.25
N PHE A 110 -0.04 26.14 6.69
CA PHE A 110 -0.24 24.81 6.11
C PHE A 110 -0.54 23.73 7.15
N PHE A 111 -0.27 24.01 8.43
CA PHE A 111 -0.43 23.02 9.50
C PHE A 111 -1.70 23.29 10.29
N ALA A 112 -2.39 22.20 10.64
CA ALA A 112 -3.65 22.24 11.34
C ALA A 112 -3.52 22.93 12.71
N ILE A 113 -4.61 23.57 13.15
CA ILE A 113 -4.72 24.26 14.44
C ILE A 113 -5.43 23.32 15.43
N SER A 114 -4.87 23.18 16.62
CA SER A 114 -5.47 22.46 17.75
C SER A 114 -6.66 23.25 18.34
N PRO A 115 -7.50 22.62 19.19
CA PRO A 115 -8.55 23.31 19.93
C PRO A 115 -8.03 24.44 20.84
N THR A 116 -6.75 24.40 21.23
CA THR A 116 -6.10 25.44 22.03
C THR A 116 -5.47 26.57 21.19
N GLY A 117 -5.70 26.58 19.88
CA GLY A 117 -5.22 27.62 18.98
C GLY A 117 -3.76 27.47 18.50
N HIS A 118 -3.06 26.43 18.91
CA HIS A 118 -1.67 26.18 18.51
C HIS A 118 -1.61 25.29 17.27
N ARG A 119 -0.65 25.55 16.37
CA ARG A 119 -0.41 24.68 15.23
C ARG A 119 0.36 23.44 15.66
N TYR A 120 0.07 22.30 15.01
CA TYR A 120 0.74 21.02 15.29
C TYR A 120 2.19 21.00 14.78
N LEU A 121 3.02 21.89 15.30
CA LEU A 121 4.44 22.04 14.97
C LEU A 121 5.38 21.72 16.17
N ASP A 122 4.84 21.23 17.26
CA ASP A 122 5.61 20.69 18.38
C ASP A 122 6.12 19.28 18.03
N LYS A 123 7.44 19.14 17.92
CA LYS A 123 8.11 17.88 17.54
C LYS A 123 7.95 16.76 18.59
N SER A 124 7.62 17.09 19.83
CA SER A 124 7.37 16.09 20.88
C SER A 124 5.97 15.45 20.74
N SER A 125 5.08 16.10 20.03
CA SER A 125 3.71 15.63 19.83
C SER A 125 3.60 14.57 18.75
N ARG A 126 2.79 13.53 19.00
CA ARG A 126 2.38 12.56 17.97
C ARG A 126 1.62 13.21 16.82
N LEU A 127 1.05 14.38 17.04
CA LEU A 127 0.31 15.16 16.06
C LEU A 127 1.21 16.10 15.25
N TYR A 128 2.54 16.09 15.51
CA TYR A 128 3.48 16.92 14.77
C TYR A 128 3.33 16.81 13.26
N GLY A 129 3.20 17.95 12.60
CA GLY A 129 3.12 18.00 11.13
C GLY A 129 1.75 17.68 10.57
N ASN A 130 0.68 17.58 11.38
CA ASN A 130 -0.69 17.50 10.84
C ASN A 130 -1.00 18.72 9.99
N LEU A 131 -1.64 18.50 8.85
CA LEU A 131 -1.83 19.46 7.80
C LEU A 131 -3.27 20.01 7.79
N CYS A 132 -3.42 21.27 7.44
CA CYS A 132 -4.71 21.90 7.24
C CYS A 132 -5.23 21.62 5.83
N MET A 133 -6.10 20.62 5.70
CA MET A 133 -6.64 20.19 4.40
C MET A 133 -7.62 21.21 3.81
N THR A 134 -8.12 22.17 4.60
CA THR A 134 -8.99 23.26 4.14
C THR A 134 -8.21 24.44 3.59
N ASN A 135 -6.90 24.55 3.87
CA ASN A 135 -6.05 25.62 3.34
C ASN A 135 -5.86 25.45 1.82
N PRO A 136 -6.31 26.40 0.98
CA PRO A 136 -6.23 26.27 -0.48
C PRO A 136 -4.79 26.27 -1.01
N ASP A 137 -3.90 27.05 -0.39
CA ASP A 137 -2.51 27.12 -0.81
C ASP A 137 -1.77 25.82 -0.50
N PHE A 138 -2.08 25.17 0.65
CA PHE A 138 -1.55 23.87 0.96
C PHE A 138 -2.02 22.82 -0.07
N ARG A 139 -3.31 22.81 -0.41
CA ARG A 139 -3.81 21.90 -1.45
C ARG A 139 -3.11 22.12 -2.78
N ASN A 140 -2.87 23.39 -3.15
CA ASN A 140 -2.13 23.72 -4.36
C ASN A 140 -0.69 23.19 -4.32
N GLU A 141 0.02 23.29 -3.18
CA GLU A 141 1.35 22.67 -3.02
C GLU A 141 1.33 21.14 -3.16
N LEU A 142 0.29 20.50 -2.63
CA LEU A 142 0.09 19.06 -2.79
C LEU A 142 -0.12 18.67 -4.26
N TYR A 143 -0.91 19.45 -5.00
CA TYR A 143 -1.08 19.28 -6.45
C TYR A 143 0.24 19.43 -7.22
N LYS A 144 1.04 20.43 -6.90
CA LYS A 144 2.35 20.65 -7.51
C LYS A 144 3.30 19.48 -7.24
N ASP A 145 3.25 18.88 -6.05
CA ASP A 145 4.05 17.68 -5.72
C ASP A 145 3.59 16.48 -6.55
N ALA A 146 2.27 16.27 -6.67
CA ALA A 146 1.70 15.20 -7.48
C ALA A 146 2.04 15.37 -8.97
N GLU A 147 1.86 16.58 -9.51
CA GLU A 147 2.20 16.92 -10.89
C GLU A 147 3.69 16.67 -11.16
N ALA A 148 4.57 17.14 -10.26
CA ALA A 148 6.00 16.96 -10.41
C ALA A 148 6.40 15.49 -10.50
N TRP A 149 5.82 14.64 -9.65
CA TRP A 149 6.04 13.20 -9.73
C TRP A 149 5.50 12.60 -11.04
N LEU A 150 4.24 12.88 -11.38
CA LEU A 150 3.56 12.29 -12.54
C LEU A 150 4.18 12.74 -13.87
N THR A 151 4.81 13.90 -13.90
CA THR A 151 5.55 14.42 -15.07
C THR A 151 7.04 14.10 -15.05
N GLY A 152 7.52 13.28 -14.09
CA GLY A 152 8.90 12.81 -14.04
C GLY A 152 9.92 13.82 -13.52
N LYS A 153 9.49 14.90 -12.86
CA LYS A 153 10.41 15.87 -12.25
C LYS A 153 11.14 15.27 -11.05
N SER A 154 12.35 15.73 -10.80
CA SER A 154 13.14 15.28 -9.66
C SER A 154 12.52 15.71 -8.33
N ALA A 155 12.76 14.94 -7.25
CA ALA A 155 12.34 15.32 -5.91
C ALA A 155 12.94 16.66 -5.45
N ALA A 156 14.17 16.93 -5.83
CA ALA A 156 14.86 18.19 -5.53
C ALA A 156 14.15 19.41 -6.10
N SER A 157 13.49 19.29 -7.26
CA SER A 157 12.68 20.40 -7.84
C SER A 157 11.52 20.83 -6.94
N ARG A 158 11.15 20.01 -5.98
CA ARG A 158 10.10 20.28 -4.98
C ARG A 158 10.67 20.45 -3.56
N GLY A 159 11.97 20.57 -3.40
CA GLY A 159 12.63 20.67 -2.10
C GLY A 159 12.56 19.41 -1.26
N LEU A 160 12.30 18.26 -1.87
CA LEU A 160 12.30 16.94 -1.24
C LEU A 160 13.67 16.29 -1.34
N THR A 161 14.04 15.52 -0.33
CA THR A 161 15.27 14.73 -0.34
C THR A 161 15.20 13.62 -1.40
N ARG A 162 14.04 12.98 -1.53
CA ARG A 162 13.77 11.92 -2.51
C ARG A 162 12.27 11.71 -2.68
N TRP A 163 11.87 11.11 -3.79
CA TRP A 163 10.56 10.49 -3.92
C TRP A 163 10.53 9.15 -3.16
N ASP A 164 9.72 9.05 -2.12
CA ASP A 164 9.62 7.84 -1.33
C ASP A 164 8.76 6.79 -2.05
N ARG A 165 9.33 5.63 -2.34
CA ARG A 165 8.66 4.54 -3.07
C ARG A 165 7.47 3.93 -2.33
N SER A 166 7.29 4.22 -1.04
CA SER A 166 6.11 3.78 -0.29
C SER A 166 4.87 4.60 -0.63
N ILE A 167 5.05 5.79 -1.23
CA ILE A 167 3.96 6.72 -1.56
C ILE A 167 3.82 7.00 -3.05
N VAL A 168 4.84 6.71 -3.85
CA VAL A 168 4.84 6.96 -5.30
C VAL A 168 5.20 5.71 -6.09
N ARG A 169 4.56 5.54 -7.24
CA ARG A 169 4.84 4.52 -8.26
C ARG A 169 4.53 5.13 -9.63
N PRO A 170 5.05 4.58 -10.73
CA PRO A 170 4.66 5.03 -12.06
C PRO A 170 3.14 5.11 -12.21
N GLY A 171 2.62 6.29 -12.53
CA GLY A 171 1.19 6.56 -12.65
C GLY A 171 0.42 6.76 -11.33
N PHE A 172 1.09 6.73 -10.16
CA PHE A 172 0.43 6.86 -8.86
C PHE A 172 1.16 7.81 -7.93
N PHE A 173 0.36 8.66 -7.29
CA PHE A 173 0.78 9.53 -6.20
C PHE A 173 -0.23 9.38 -5.07
N ASN A 174 0.24 8.94 -3.89
CA ASN A 174 -0.63 8.69 -2.74
C ASN A 174 -0.74 9.94 -1.88
N ILE A 175 -1.95 10.29 -1.48
CA ILE A 175 -2.28 11.45 -0.64
C ILE A 175 -2.88 11.05 0.71
N MET A 176 -2.69 9.81 1.15
CA MET A 176 -3.23 9.34 2.43
C MET A 176 -2.62 10.10 3.60
N PRO A 177 -3.43 10.59 4.55
CA PRO A 177 -2.94 11.22 5.77
C PRO A 177 -2.21 10.22 6.66
N LYS A 178 -1.57 10.72 7.71
CA LYS A 178 -0.91 9.88 8.71
C LYS A 178 -1.92 9.26 9.70
N ASP A 179 -1.51 8.22 10.43
CA ASP A 179 -2.38 7.50 11.38
C ASP A 179 -2.92 8.37 12.51
N HIS A 180 -2.12 9.30 13.00
CA HIS A 180 -2.53 10.24 14.04
C HIS A 180 -3.01 11.56 13.41
N PHE A 181 -4.06 11.45 12.59
CA PHE A 181 -4.69 12.62 12.02
C PHE A 181 -5.49 13.35 13.09
N ALA A 182 -5.38 14.67 13.11
CA ALA A 182 -6.15 15.54 13.99
C ALA A 182 -6.99 16.50 13.16
N ASP A 183 -8.21 16.76 13.63
CA ASP A 183 -9.06 17.78 13.05
C ASP A 183 -8.41 19.15 13.17
N CYS A 184 -8.61 19.97 12.15
CA CYS A 184 -8.16 21.34 12.16
C CYS A 184 -9.27 22.24 12.70
N CYS A 185 -8.99 22.97 13.76
CA CYS A 185 -9.91 23.96 14.35
C CYS A 185 -9.76 25.35 13.72
N CYS A 186 -9.36 25.44 12.45
CA CYS A 186 -9.34 26.71 11.73
C CYS A 186 -10.75 27.15 11.33
N ALA A 187 -10.91 28.46 11.04
CA ALA A 187 -12.20 29.05 10.66
C ALA A 187 -12.63 28.75 9.21
N ASN A 188 -11.85 27.94 8.47
CA ASN A 188 -12.11 27.61 7.05
C ASN A 188 -12.94 26.34 6.91
#